data_eea5e86cdf25ae47454542ff27114240
#
_entry.id   eea5e86cdf25ae47454542ff27114240
#
_cell.length_a   1.000
_cell.length_b   1.000
_cell.length_c   1.000
_cell.angle_alpha   90.00
_cell.angle_beta   90.00
_cell.angle_gamma   90.00
#
_symmetry.space_group_name_H-M   'P 1'
#
loop_
_entity.id
_entity.type
_entity.pdbx_description
1 polymer ?
#
loop_
_entity_poly.entity_id
_entity_poly.type
_entity_poly.pdbx_seq_one_letter_code
_entity_poly.pdbx_strand_id
1 'polypeptide(L)'
;MTARFLLRYDTFSIAIPRCFGCVTIVFRLAGALMAKGGAVQYRVDPKSGNRISALGLGCMRFPGAPGHPDAKTADAIISRAVEQGINYLDTAYLYPGNEACVGASLERLGLRDQVLLATKLPHASCKCAEDFDRFFDEQLRRLQTDHIDYYLMHNITSPAQWERVVALGIEDWIAQQKAAGRIRQIGFSYHGSAADFLTMLDAYEWDFCQIQYNYAGERYQAGTAGL
;
A
#
# COMPACT_ATOMS: atom_id res chain seq x y z
N MET A 1 2.61 -38.09 -8.23
CA MET A 1 2.32 -37.67 -6.85
C MET A 1 2.17 -36.16 -6.83
N THR A 2 0.92 -35.67 -6.86
CA THR A 2 0.54 -34.28 -7.01
C THR A 2 0.46 -33.64 -5.61
N ALA A 3 1.40 -32.79 -5.28
CA ALA A 3 1.36 -32.04 -4.03
C ALA A 3 0.22 -31.00 -4.08
N ARG A 4 -0.85 -31.25 -3.33
CA ARG A 4 -1.91 -30.28 -3.10
C ARG A 4 -1.39 -29.20 -2.13
N PHE A 5 -1.14 -28.00 -2.65
CA PHE A 5 -0.90 -26.82 -1.83
C PHE A 5 -2.23 -26.26 -1.34
N LEU A 6 -2.48 -26.37 -0.04
CA LEU A 6 -3.54 -25.64 0.66
C LEU A 6 -3.04 -24.19 0.88
N LEU A 7 -3.44 -23.29 -0.01
CA LEU A 7 -3.29 -21.85 0.18
C LEU A 7 -4.44 -21.37 1.07
N ARG A 8 -4.14 -20.95 2.29
CA ARG A 8 -5.08 -20.20 3.11
C ARG A 8 -5.21 -18.78 2.56
N TYR A 9 -6.45 -18.34 2.44
CA TYR A 9 -6.86 -17.06 1.87
C TYR A 9 -6.33 -15.89 2.70
N ASP A 10 -5.36 -15.16 2.16
CA ASP A 10 -5.01 -13.83 2.62
C ASP A 10 -4.69 -12.98 1.39
N THR A 11 -5.39 -11.87 1.30
CA THR A 11 -5.44 -10.78 0.32
C THR A 11 -4.30 -10.70 -0.69
N PHE A 12 -4.62 -10.86 -1.97
CA PHE A 12 -3.73 -10.60 -3.10
C PHE A 12 -4.10 -9.29 -3.79
N SER A 13 -3.11 -8.53 -4.18
CA SER A 13 -3.27 -7.42 -5.12
C SER A 13 -2.25 -7.59 -6.26
N ILE A 14 -2.60 -7.43 -7.54
CA ILE A 14 -1.72 -7.62 -8.70
C ILE A 14 -1.45 -6.29 -9.41
N ALA A 15 -0.20 -6.03 -9.79
CA ALA A 15 0.19 -4.92 -10.65
C ALA A 15 0.13 -5.34 -12.12
N ILE A 16 -0.80 -4.78 -12.88
CA ILE A 16 -0.84 -4.91 -14.33
C ILE A 16 -0.94 -3.51 -14.94
N PRO A 17 -0.05 -3.14 -15.87
CA PRO A 17 -0.17 -1.86 -16.56
C PRO A 17 -1.32 -1.95 -17.57
N ARG A 18 -2.36 -1.15 -17.39
CA ARG A 18 -3.29 -0.80 -18.46
C ARG A 18 -3.48 0.71 -18.54
N CYS A 19 -3.42 1.19 -19.76
CA CYS A 19 -3.74 2.50 -20.31
C CYS A 19 -3.92 3.65 -19.30
N PHE A 20 -3.12 4.71 -19.47
CA PHE A 20 -3.07 5.95 -18.71
C PHE A 20 -2.21 5.97 -17.43
N GLY A 21 -1.26 5.07 -17.30
CA GLY A 21 -0.20 5.24 -16.29
C GLY A 21 -0.58 4.93 -14.84
N CYS A 22 -1.73 4.30 -14.58
CA CYS A 22 -2.05 3.77 -13.26
C CYS A 22 -1.34 2.42 -13.05
N VAL A 23 -0.62 2.27 -11.95
CA VAL A 23 0.03 1.02 -11.55
C VAL A 23 -0.79 0.35 -10.46
N THR A 24 -1.19 -0.88 -10.69
CA THR A 24 -1.81 -1.73 -9.65
C THR A 24 -0.73 -2.57 -8.98
N ILE A 25 -0.65 -2.54 -7.66
CA ILE A 25 0.42 -3.20 -6.89
C ILE A 25 -0.10 -4.44 -6.17
N VAL A 26 0.64 -5.56 -6.24
CA VAL A 26 0.29 -6.87 -5.66
C VAL A 26 1.02 -7.14 -4.36
N PHE A 27 0.29 -7.59 -3.36
CA PHE A 27 0.87 -8.03 -2.10
C PHE A 27 0.58 -9.49 -1.80
N ARG A 28 1.58 -10.20 -1.31
CA ARG A 28 1.45 -11.52 -0.71
C ARG A 28 2.09 -11.54 0.66
N LEU A 29 1.39 -12.10 1.65
CA LEU A 29 1.97 -12.39 2.95
C LEU A 29 3.13 -13.38 2.83
N ALA A 30 4.27 -13.01 3.40
CA ALA A 30 5.46 -13.84 3.48
C ALA A 30 5.21 -15.05 4.40
N GLY A 31 4.80 -16.13 3.82
CA GLY A 31 4.65 -17.42 4.50
C GLY A 31 4.97 -18.59 3.58
N ALA A 32 5.32 -18.34 2.32
CA ALA A 32 5.57 -19.42 1.36
C ALA A 32 6.84 -19.17 0.57
N LEU A 33 7.77 -20.07 0.79
CA LEU A 33 8.81 -20.55 -0.12
C LEU A 33 9.26 -19.56 -1.20
N MET A 34 10.31 -18.83 -0.90
CA MET A 34 11.27 -18.47 -1.92
C MET A 34 11.91 -19.78 -2.37
N ALA A 35 11.61 -20.20 -3.59
CA ALA A 35 12.37 -21.26 -4.22
C ALA A 35 13.86 -20.88 -4.21
N LYS A 36 14.71 -21.79 -3.78
CA LYS A 36 16.16 -21.58 -3.83
C LYS A 36 16.55 -21.17 -5.25
N GLY A 37 17.00 -19.92 -5.44
CA GLY A 37 17.69 -19.48 -6.64
C GLY A 37 16.96 -18.51 -7.59
N GLY A 38 15.73 -18.05 -7.30
CA GLY A 38 15.04 -17.04 -8.14
C GLY A 38 15.21 -15.62 -7.60
N ALA A 39 15.82 -14.71 -8.36
CA ALA A 39 15.82 -13.28 -8.04
C ALA A 39 14.38 -12.71 -8.11
N VAL A 40 14.03 -11.80 -7.19
CA VAL A 40 12.77 -11.08 -7.26
C VAL A 40 12.69 -10.31 -8.58
N GLN A 41 11.56 -10.43 -9.28
CA GLN A 41 11.31 -9.64 -10.47
C GLN A 41 10.88 -8.21 -10.08
N TYR A 42 11.23 -7.25 -10.94
CA TYR A 42 10.84 -5.86 -10.77
C TYR A 42 9.98 -5.39 -11.93
N ARG A 43 9.15 -4.39 -11.66
CA ARG A 43 8.41 -3.61 -12.65
C ARG A 43 8.80 -2.15 -12.49
N VAL A 44 8.80 -1.42 -13.60
CA VAL A 44 9.02 0.03 -13.57
C VAL A 44 7.65 0.70 -13.49
N ASP A 45 7.47 1.54 -12.48
CA ASP A 45 6.34 2.44 -12.40
C ASP A 45 6.49 3.52 -13.48
N PRO A 46 5.56 3.61 -14.45
CA PRO A 46 5.72 4.52 -15.58
C PRO A 46 5.61 6.00 -15.19
N LYS A 47 5.00 6.34 -14.04
CA LYS A 47 4.87 7.72 -13.59
C LYS A 47 6.07 8.20 -12.77
N SER A 48 6.57 7.38 -11.87
CA SER A 48 7.71 7.74 -11.01
C SER A 48 9.07 7.29 -11.55
N GLY A 49 9.10 6.30 -12.44
CA GLY A 49 10.34 5.61 -12.85
C GLY A 49 10.88 4.63 -11.81
N ASN A 50 10.23 4.49 -10.66
CA ASN A 50 10.65 3.58 -9.60
C ASN A 50 10.64 2.13 -10.08
N ARG A 51 11.69 1.39 -9.73
CA ARG A 51 11.71 -0.07 -9.87
C ARG A 51 11.08 -0.70 -8.64
N ILE A 52 9.88 -1.27 -8.80
CA ILE A 52 9.12 -1.90 -7.72
C ILE A 52 9.25 -3.41 -7.83
N SER A 53 9.56 -4.08 -6.74
CA SER A 53 9.55 -5.55 -6.69
C SER A 53 8.14 -6.08 -6.97
N ALA A 54 8.03 -7.12 -7.79
CA ALA A 54 6.75 -7.75 -8.13
C ALA A 54 6.05 -8.39 -6.90
N LEU A 55 6.79 -8.59 -5.81
CA LEU A 55 6.27 -8.93 -4.49
C LEU A 55 6.46 -7.74 -3.57
N GLY A 56 5.41 -7.35 -2.84
CA GLY A 56 5.47 -6.39 -1.75
C GLY A 56 5.32 -7.08 -0.39
N LEU A 57 5.79 -6.42 0.67
CA LEU A 57 5.58 -6.86 2.04
C LEU A 57 4.39 -6.12 2.65
N GLY A 58 3.28 -6.83 2.88
CA GLY A 58 2.15 -6.32 3.67
C GLY A 58 2.47 -6.42 5.16
N CYS A 59 2.52 -5.27 5.84
CA CYS A 59 2.94 -5.19 7.25
C CYS A 59 1.79 -5.37 8.25
N MET A 60 0.53 -5.42 7.80
CA MET A 60 -0.65 -5.44 8.68
C MET A 60 -0.64 -6.54 9.73
N ARG A 61 -0.02 -7.68 9.45
CA ARG A 61 -0.14 -8.90 10.28
C ARG A 61 1.19 -9.35 10.87
N PHE A 62 2.00 -8.42 11.35
CA PHE A 62 3.15 -8.80 12.14
C PHE A 62 2.70 -9.53 13.41
N PRO A 63 3.37 -10.62 13.80
CA PRO A 63 3.09 -11.32 15.06
C PRO A 63 3.22 -10.38 16.26
N GLY A 64 2.45 -10.64 17.30
CA GLY A 64 2.45 -9.84 18.53
C GLY A 64 1.06 -9.77 19.17
N ALA A 65 0.93 -9.02 20.25
CA ALA A 65 -0.36 -8.72 20.85
C ALA A 65 -1.13 -7.68 20.01
N PRO A 66 -2.45 -7.61 20.10
CA PRO A 66 -3.23 -6.60 19.38
C PRO A 66 -2.72 -5.18 19.67
N GLY A 67 -2.38 -4.44 18.61
CA GLY A 67 -1.80 -3.09 18.70
C GLY A 67 -0.33 -3.04 19.13
N HIS A 68 0.29 -4.17 19.39
CA HIS A 68 1.69 -4.27 19.84
C HIS A 68 2.41 -5.37 19.03
N PRO A 69 2.78 -5.11 17.77
CA PRO A 69 3.59 -6.02 16.97
C PRO A 69 4.90 -6.34 17.69
N ASP A 70 5.36 -7.59 17.62
CA ASP A 70 6.64 -8.00 18.17
C ASP A 70 7.79 -7.42 17.32
N ALA A 71 8.52 -6.49 17.90
CA ALA A 71 9.55 -5.73 17.20
C ALA A 71 10.67 -6.62 16.65
N LYS A 72 11.10 -7.65 17.41
CA LYS A 72 12.19 -8.55 16.98
C LYS A 72 11.75 -9.38 15.78
N THR A 73 10.53 -9.86 15.80
CA THR A 73 9.96 -10.63 14.68
C THR A 73 9.75 -9.73 13.46
N ALA A 74 9.26 -8.50 13.65
CA ALA A 74 9.09 -7.53 12.58
C ALA A 74 10.44 -7.18 11.93
N ASP A 75 11.49 -6.91 12.72
CA ASP A 75 12.85 -6.67 12.23
C ASP A 75 13.35 -7.84 11.37
N ALA A 76 13.20 -9.07 11.85
CA ALA A 76 13.63 -10.25 11.13
C ALA A 76 12.87 -10.44 9.80
N ILE A 77 11.56 -10.17 9.79
CA ILE A 77 10.72 -10.27 8.57
C ILE A 77 11.12 -9.19 7.57
N ILE A 78 11.26 -7.93 8.01
CA ILE A 78 11.62 -6.80 7.14
C ILE A 78 13.03 -6.99 6.56
N SER A 79 14.01 -7.29 7.42
CA SER A 79 15.39 -7.58 6.99
C SER A 79 15.40 -8.68 5.93
N ARG A 80 14.73 -9.80 6.21
CA ARG A 80 14.67 -10.93 5.29
C ARG A 80 13.99 -10.57 3.96
N ALA A 81 12.92 -9.78 3.98
CA ALA A 81 12.23 -9.32 2.78
C ALA A 81 13.17 -8.48 1.89
N VAL A 82 13.86 -7.50 2.48
CA VAL A 82 14.80 -6.62 1.76
C VAL A 82 16.00 -7.42 1.22
N GLU A 83 16.58 -8.32 2.02
CA GLU A 83 17.64 -9.22 1.58
C GLU A 83 17.25 -10.08 0.36
N GLN A 84 15.98 -10.42 0.24
CA GLN A 84 15.45 -11.16 -0.90
C GLN A 84 15.06 -10.25 -2.09
N GLY A 85 15.28 -8.94 -1.98
CA GLY A 85 15.01 -7.95 -3.03
C GLY A 85 13.59 -7.38 -3.02
N ILE A 86 12.80 -7.62 -1.98
CA ILE A 86 11.51 -6.92 -1.81
C ILE A 86 11.80 -5.49 -1.36
N ASN A 87 11.30 -4.53 -2.14
CA ASN A 87 11.52 -3.11 -1.85
C ASN A 87 10.22 -2.31 -1.69
N TYR A 88 9.06 -2.93 -1.61
CA TYR A 88 7.78 -2.25 -1.37
C TYR A 88 7.15 -2.76 -0.06
N LEU A 89 6.97 -1.85 0.90
CA LEU A 89 6.38 -2.12 2.20
C LEU A 89 5.06 -1.39 2.34
N ASP A 90 3.98 -2.12 2.65
CA ASP A 90 2.63 -1.57 2.80
C ASP A 90 2.15 -1.63 4.25
N THR A 91 1.77 -0.47 4.78
CA THR A 91 1.11 -0.33 6.07
C THR A 91 -0.10 0.59 5.97
N ALA A 92 -0.72 0.96 7.10
CA ALA A 92 -1.80 1.95 7.15
C ALA A 92 -1.97 2.51 8.56
N TYR A 93 -2.52 3.72 8.65
CA TYR A 93 -2.89 4.35 9.92
C TYR A 93 -3.79 3.48 10.80
N LEU A 94 -4.75 2.80 10.17
CA LEU A 94 -5.75 1.96 10.84
C LEU A 94 -5.22 0.56 11.25
N TYR A 95 -3.94 0.26 11.02
CA TYR A 95 -3.34 -0.98 11.51
C TYR A 95 -2.69 -0.71 12.88
N PRO A 96 -3.31 -1.13 14.00
CA PRO A 96 -2.89 -0.71 15.34
C PRO A 96 -1.42 -1.04 15.62
N GLY A 97 -0.64 -0.02 16.01
CA GLY A 97 0.78 -0.14 16.34
C GLY A 97 1.72 -0.40 15.16
N ASN A 98 1.19 -0.61 13.98
CA ASN A 98 1.95 -1.10 12.82
C ASN A 98 2.90 -0.06 12.25
N GLU A 99 2.43 1.17 12.00
CA GLU A 99 3.28 2.25 11.47
C GLU A 99 4.47 2.52 12.38
N ALA A 100 4.25 2.58 13.70
CA ALA A 100 5.33 2.79 14.67
C ALA A 100 6.33 1.61 14.68
N CYS A 101 5.84 0.38 14.54
CA CYS A 101 6.69 -0.81 14.44
C CYS A 101 7.54 -0.78 13.16
N VAL A 102 6.93 -0.50 12.01
CA VAL A 102 7.63 -0.41 10.72
C VAL A 102 8.69 0.70 10.75
N GLY A 103 8.32 1.91 11.20
CA GLY A 103 9.25 3.04 11.30
C GLY A 103 10.46 2.71 12.18
N ALA A 104 10.20 2.20 13.38
CA ALA A 104 11.27 1.81 14.29
C ALA A 104 12.15 0.66 13.77
N SER A 105 11.57 -0.28 13.00
CA SER A 105 12.34 -1.35 12.36
C SER A 105 13.24 -0.81 11.25
N LEU A 106 12.71 0.05 10.38
CA LEU A 106 13.48 0.65 9.28
C LEU A 106 14.65 1.49 9.81
N GLU A 107 14.42 2.26 10.87
CA GLU A 107 15.46 3.05 11.53
C GLU A 107 16.55 2.14 12.14
N ARG A 108 16.18 1.16 12.97
CA ARG A 108 17.15 0.22 13.59
C ARG A 108 17.99 -0.56 12.59
N LEU A 109 17.39 -0.90 11.45
CA LEU A 109 18.03 -1.70 10.40
C LEU A 109 18.76 -0.84 9.36
N GLY A 110 18.59 0.49 9.36
CA GLY A 110 19.15 1.40 8.35
C GLY A 110 18.61 1.12 6.95
N LEU A 111 17.32 0.77 6.83
CA LEU A 111 16.74 0.28 5.57
C LEU A 111 15.78 1.28 4.89
N ARG A 112 15.52 2.47 5.49
CA ARG A 112 14.53 3.41 4.94
C ARG A 112 14.78 3.74 3.46
N ASP A 113 16.01 3.99 3.07
CA ASP A 113 16.40 4.37 1.70
C ASP A 113 16.43 3.19 0.71
N GLN A 114 16.27 1.98 1.20
CA GLN A 114 16.25 0.76 0.38
C GLN A 114 14.83 0.31 0.05
N VAL A 115 13.82 0.96 0.61
CA VAL A 115 12.43 0.57 0.46
C VAL A 115 11.56 1.73 -0.03
N LEU A 116 10.52 1.38 -0.77
CA LEU A 116 9.40 2.24 -1.14
C LEU A 116 8.30 2.03 -0.11
N LEU A 117 8.04 3.04 0.71
CA LEU A 117 7.12 2.94 1.83
C LEU A 117 5.72 3.42 1.44
N ALA A 118 4.73 2.57 1.68
CA ALA A 118 3.33 2.89 1.46
C ALA A 118 2.55 2.93 2.77
N THR A 119 1.74 3.97 2.94
CA THR A 119 0.72 4.04 3.99
C THR A 119 -0.54 4.74 3.48
N LYS A 120 -1.59 4.80 4.32
CA LYS A 120 -2.92 5.17 3.86
C LYS A 120 -3.61 6.16 4.79
N LEU A 121 -4.20 7.21 4.22
CA LEU A 121 -5.03 8.18 4.93
C LEU A 121 -6.33 7.51 5.39
N PRO A 122 -6.68 7.58 6.68
CA PRO A 122 -7.98 7.13 7.17
C PRO A 122 -9.09 8.13 6.80
N HIS A 123 -9.32 8.35 5.49
CA HIS A 123 -10.18 9.39 4.95
C HIS A 123 -11.59 9.41 5.56
N ALA A 124 -12.11 8.24 5.94
CA ALA A 124 -13.42 8.14 6.60
C ALA A 124 -13.46 8.83 7.98
N SER A 125 -12.29 9.02 8.61
CA SER A 125 -12.15 9.70 9.90
C SER A 125 -11.93 11.22 9.76
N CYS A 126 -11.68 11.72 8.55
CA CYS A 126 -11.49 13.15 8.29
C CYS A 126 -12.85 13.85 8.26
N LYS A 127 -12.99 14.93 9.04
CA LYS A 127 -14.22 15.75 9.16
C LYS A 127 -14.02 17.17 8.63
N CYS A 128 -12.78 17.64 8.55
CA CYS A 128 -12.38 18.96 8.05
C CYS A 128 -11.01 18.84 7.37
N ALA A 129 -10.54 19.89 6.71
CA ALA A 129 -9.28 19.93 6.00
C ALA A 129 -8.07 19.70 6.93
N GLU A 130 -8.11 20.24 8.13
CA GLU A 130 -7.04 20.14 9.13
C GLU A 130 -6.78 18.68 9.57
N ASP A 131 -7.78 17.82 9.43
CA ASP A 131 -7.62 16.40 9.74
C ASP A 131 -6.63 15.71 8.80
N PHE A 132 -6.48 16.19 7.55
CA PHE A 132 -5.53 15.63 6.61
C PHE A 132 -4.09 15.79 7.12
N ASP A 133 -3.70 16.99 7.53
CA ASP A 133 -2.38 17.25 8.09
C ASP A 133 -2.19 16.51 9.41
N ARG A 134 -3.18 16.53 10.29
CA ARG A 134 -3.12 15.84 11.59
C ARG A 134 -2.83 14.36 11.45
N PHE A 135 -3.53 13.66 10.54
CA PHE A 135 -3.28 12.24 10.30
C PHE A 135 -1.94 12.02 9.61
N PHE A 136 -1.62 12.81 8.60
CA PHE A 136 -0.40 12.64 7.82
C PHE A 136 0.87 12.92 8.64
N ASP A 137 0.89 13.99 9.42
CA ASP A 137 2.00 14.31 10.30
C ASP A 137 2.22 13.23 11.37
N GLU A 138 1.12 12.69 11.93
CA GLU A 138 1.22 11.56 12.86
C GLU A 138 1.75 10.29 12.17
N GLN A 139 1.40 10.03 10.92
CA GLN A 139 1.94 8.92 10.13
C GLN A 139 3.44 9.08 9.89
N LEU A 140 3.90 10.25 9.46
CA LEU A 140 5.32 10.54 9.29
C LEU A 140 6.10 10.38 10.59
N ARG A 141 5.53 10.86 11.70
CA ARG A 141 6.13 10.70 13.04
C ARG A 141 6.25 9.23 13.44
N ARG A 142 5.19 8.42 13.24
CA ARG A 142 5.19 6.98 13.55
C ARG A 142 6.18 6.22 12.68
N LEU A 143 6.20 6.53 11.39
CA LEU A 143 7.07 5.89 10.40
C LEU A 143 8.52 6.40 10.44
N GLN A 144 8.80 7.44 11.25
CA GLN A 144 10.12 8.04 11.42
C GLN A 144 10.75 8.44 10.07
N THR A 145 9.97 9.12 9.23
CA THR A 145 10.36 9.54 7.88
C THR A 145 9.80 10.92 7.56
N ASP A 146 10.43 11.63 6.65
CA ASP A 146 9.99 12.94 6.17
C ASP A 146 9.06 12.87 4.95
N HIS A 147 8.96 11.71 4.32
CA HIS A 147 8.13 11.51 3.14
C HIS A 147 7.55 10.09 3.03
N ILE A 148 6.49 9.96 2.24
CA ILE A 148 5.87 8.69 1.86
C ILE A 148 6.02 8.51 0.34
N ASP A 149 6.50 7.34 -0.07
CA ASP A 149 6.71 7.04 -1.49
C ASP A 149 5.38 6.78 -2.21
N TYR A 150 4.46 6.04 -1.57
CA TYR A 150 3.15 5.68 -2.09
C TYR A 150 2.06 5.92 -1.06
N TYR A 151 1.31 7.02 -1.22
CA TYR A 151 0.25 7.39 -0.28
C TYR A 151 -1.12 7.06 -0.86
N LEU A 152 -2.01 6.45 -0.06
CA LEU A 152 -3.30 5.97 -0.54
C LEU A 152 -4.47 6.54 0.25
N MET A 153 -5.58 6.79 -0.42
CA MET A 153 -6.87 6.87 0.26
C MET A 153 -7.27 5.45 0.72
N HIS A 154 -7.50 5.26 2.03
CA HIS A 154 -7.66 3.94 2.62
C HIS A 154 -9.07 3.39 2.43
N ASN A 155 -9.18 2.21 1.78
CA ASN A 155 -10.43 1.45 1.74
C ASN A 155 -11.60 2.22 1.11
N ILE A 156 -11.40 2.79 -0.08
CA ILE A 156 -12.48 3.37 -0.87
C ILE A 156 -13.38 2.22 -1.37
N THR A 157 -14.68 2.36 -1.18
CA THR A 157 -15.69 1.37 -1.63
C THR A 157 -16.69 1.97 -2.61
N SER A 158 -16.75 3.30 -2.73
CA SER A 158 -17.64 4.00 -3.66
C SER A 158 -17.12 5.39 -4.01
N PRO A 159 -17.49 5.96 -5.17
CA PRO A 159 -17.14 7.33 -5.57
C PRO A 159 -17.58 8.39 -4.56
N ALA A 160 -18.73 8.21 -3.91
CA ALA A 160 -19.25 9.16 -2.92
C ALA A 160 -18.28 9.38 -1.73
N GLN A 161 -17.45 8.39 -1.40
CA GLN A 161 -16.42 8.56 -0.35
C GLN A 161 -15.30 9.48 -0.81
N TRP A 162 -14.93 9.45 -2.09
CA TRP A 162 -13.99 10.39 -2.68
C TRP A 162 -14.58 11.79 -2.76
N GLU A 163 -15.80 11.93 -3.32
CA GLU A 163 -16.51 13.22 -3.42
C GLU A 163 -16.62 13.92 -2.06
N ARG A 164 -16.85 13.16 -1.00
CA ARG A 164 -16.89 13.70 0.38
C ARG A 164 -15.56 14.35 0.79
N VAL A 165 -14.42 13.74 0.50
CA VAL A 165 -13.12 14.34 0.86
C VAL A 165 -12.69 15.43 -0.13
N VAL A 166 -13.14 15.37 -1.38
CA VAL A 166 -13.01 16.49 -2.34
C VAL A 166 -13.71 17.74 -1.79
N ALA A 167 -14.93 17.59 -1.27
CA ALA A 167 -15.65 18.67 -0.63
C ALA A 167 -14.94 19.26 0.61
N LEU A 168 -14.00 18.53 1.20
CA LEU A 168 -13.14 19.00 2.29
C LEU A 168 -11.81 19.63 1.80
N GLY A 169 -11.56 19.66 0.47
CA GLY A 169 -10.35 20.28 -0.10
C GLY A 169 -9.15 19.30 -0.21
N ILE A 170 -9.36 17.99 -0.29
CA ILE A 170 -8.28 16.99 -0.35
C ILE A 170 -7.38 17.17 -1.58
N GLU A 171 -7.91 17.63 -2.73
CA GLU A 171 -7.13 17.77 -3.95
C GLU A 171 -6.05 18.85 -3.82
N ASP A 172 -6.41 20.00 -3.28
CA ASP A 172 -5.44 21.08 -2.99
C ASP A 172 -4.41 20.63 -1.96
N TRP A 173 -4.84 19.92 -0.93
CA TRP A 173 -3.94 19.35 0.07
C TRP A 173 -2.95 18.36 -0.56
N ILE A 174 -3.40 17.43 -1.40
CA ILE A 174 -2.52 16.50 -2.12
C ILE A 174 -1.50 17.27 -2.96
N ALA A 175 -1.95 18.28 -3.72
CA ALA A 175 -1.07 19.10 -4.55
C ALA A 175 0.03 19.78 -3.72
N GLN A 176 -0.31 20.33 -2.55
CA GLN A 176 0.63 20.93 -1.62
C GLN A 176 1.65 19.91 -1.08
N GLN A 177 1.20 18.72 -0.65
CA GLN A 177 2.09 17.69 -0.13
C GLN A 177 3.03 17.12 -1.21
N LYS A 178 2.53 16.96 -2.44
CA LYS A 178 3.37 16.57 -3.60
C LYS A 178 4.41 17.65 -3.93
N ALA A 179 4.01 18.93 -3.98
CA ALA A 179 4.92 20.05 -4.23
C ALA A 179 6.01 20.18 -3.15
N ALA A 180 5.67 19.90 -1.89
CA ALA A 180 6.62 19.85 -0.77
C ALA A 180 7.50 18.58 -0.77
N GLY A 181 7.27 17.63 -1.66
CA GLY A 181 8.00 16.36 -1.74
C GLY A 181 7.69 15.40 -0.59
N ARG A 182 6.65 15.66 0.21
CA ARG A 182 6.25 14.81 1.33
C ARG A 182 5.43 13.58 0.88
N ILE A 183 4.71 13.69 -0.24
CA ILE A 183 4.06 12.58 -0.95
C ILE A 183 4.68 12.46 -2.34
N ARG A 184 5.22 11.29 -2.68
CA ARG A 184 5.80 11.04 -4.01
C ARG A 184 4.76 10.61 -5.02
N GLN A 185 3.94 9.62 -4.67
CA GLN A 185 2.86 9.08 -5.50
C GLN A 185 1.56 9.03 -4.69
N ILE A 186 0.45 9.41 -5.32
CA ILE A 186 -0.89 9.38 -4.70
C ILE A 186 -1.78 8.34 -5.36
N GLY A 187 -2.50 7.58 -4.56
CA GLY A 187 -3.41 6.55 -5.06
C GLY A 187 -4.54 6.24 -4.09
N PHE A 188 -5.22 5.15 -4.35
CA PHE A 188 -6.28 4.66 -3.46
C PHE A 188 -6.26 3.13 -3.35
N SER A 189 -6.66 2.61 -2.20
CA SER A 189 -6.98 1.19 -2.02
C SER A 189 -8.49 0.99 -2.16
N TYR A 190 -8.89 0.00 -2.98
CA TYR A 190 -10.27 -0.15 -3.41
C TYR A 190 -10.86 -1.50 -3.00
N HIS A 191 -12.08 -1.45 -2.43
CA HIS A 191 -12.82 -2.62 -1.98
C HIS A 191 -14.32 -2.59 -2.39
N GLY A 192 -14.68 -1.78 -3.39
CA GLY A 192 -16.04 -1.65 -3.91
C GLY A 192 -16.33 -2.51 -5.14
N SER A 193 -17.40 -2.17 -5.87
CA SER A 193 -17.82 -2.86 -7.09
C SER A 193 -16.92 -2.57 -8.29
N ALA A 194 -16.90 -3.44 -9.30
CA ALA A 194 -16.18 -3.20 -10.54
C ALA A 194 -16.71 -1.97 -11.30
N ALA A 195 -18.01 -1.71 -11.25
CA ALA A 195 -18.62 -0.55 -11.91
C ALA A 195 -18.14 0.77 -11.27
N ASP A 196 -18.18 0.87 -9.93
CA ASP A 196 -17.72 2.04 -9.21
C ASP A 196 -16.19 2.22 -9.30
N PHE A 197 -15.44 1.13 -9.52
CA PHE A 197 -13.99 1.20 -9.70
C PHE A 197 -13.59 2.04 -10.92
N LEU A 198 -14.27 1.85 -12.04
CA LEU A 198 -14.03 2.64 -13.27
C LEU A 198 -14.31 4.12 -13.02
N THR A 199 -15.41 4.44 -12.33
CA THR A 199 -15.73 5.81 -11.92
C THR A 199 -14.63 6.41 -11.02
N MET A 200 -14.08 5.60 -10.11
CA MET A 200 -12.98 6.05 -9.25
C MET A 200 -11.69 6.30 -10.00
N LEU A 201 -11.37 5.50 -11.03
CA LEU A 201 -10.19 5.73 -11.86
C LEU A 201 -10.25 7.07 -12.60
N ASP A 202 -11.44 7.47 -13.05
CA ASP A 202 -11.67 8.71 -13.77
C ASP A 202 -11.88 9.93 -12.86
N ALA A 203 -12.05 9.72 -11.55
CA ALA A 203 -12.40 10.79 -10.60
C ALA A 203 -11.23 11.73 -10.25
N TYR A 204 -10.00 11.32 -10.47
CA TYR A 204 -8.80 12.10 -10.18
C TYR A 204 -7.61 11.59 -11.00
N GLU A 205 -6.56 12.40 -11.15
CA GLU A 205 -5.31 11.98 -11.78
C GLU A 205 -4.45 11.11 -10.86
N TRP A 206 -4.94 9.93 -10.54
CA TRP A 206 -4.23 8.98 -9.69
C TRP A 206 -2.91 8.52 -10.31
N ASP A 207 -1.87 8.40 -9.49
CA ASP A 207 -0.60 7.83 -9.91
C ASP A 207 -0.69 6.29 -9.94
N PHE A 208 -1.47 5.70 -9.03
CA PHE A 208 -1.66 4.24 -8.92
C PHE A 208 -2.95 3.89 -8.18
N CYS A 209 -3.32 2.63 -8.21
CA CYS A 209 -4.37 2.08 -7.35
C CYS A 209 -3.95 0.71 -6.79
N GLN A 210 -4.56 0.34 -5.68
CA GLN A 210 -4.37 -0.98 -5.05
C GLN A 210 -5.73 -1.67 -4.96
N ILE A 211 -5.87 -2.80 -5.65
CA ILE A 211 -7.10 -3.59 -5.67
C ILE A 211 -6.87 -4.97 -5.04
N GLN A 212 -7.94 -5.57 -4.55
CA GLN A 212 -7.94 -6.98 -4.22
C GLN A 212 -8.20 -7.79 -5.49
N TYR A 213 -7.26 -8.67 -5.83
CA TYR A 213 -7.42 -9.65 -6.89
C TYR A 213 -6.84 -11.01 -6.46
N ASN A 214 -7.56 -12.09 -6.73
CA ASN A 214 -7.04 -13.44 -6.59
C ASN A 214 -7.70 -14.38 -7.61
N TYR A 215 -6.96 -15.41 -8.01
CA TYR A 215 -7.39 -16.35 -9.04
C TYR A 215 -8.59 -17.25 -8.63
N ALA A 216 -8.94 -17.30 -7.34
CA ALA A 216 -10.10 -18.04 -6.85
C ALA A 216 -11.36 -17.20 -6.80
N GLY A 217 -11.23 -15.87 -6.86
CA GLY A 217 -12.33 -14.90 -6.80
C GLY A 217 -12.18 -13.79 -7.83
N GLU A 218 -11.96 -14.14 -9.09
CA GLU A 218 -11.65 -13.21 -10.20
C GLU A 218 -12.70 -12.13 -10.46
N ARG A 219 -13.94 -12.32 -9.99
CA ARG A 219 -15.04 -11.37 -10.13
C ARG A 219 -15.40 -10.65 -8.84
N TYR A 220 -14.64 -10.88 -7.77
CA TYR A 220 -14.89 -10.24 -6.49
C TYR A 220 -14.32 -8.82 -6.48
N GLN A 221 -15.09 -7.84 -6.03
CA GLN A 221 -14.77 -6.40 -6.04
C GLN A 221 -14.43 -5.89 -7.45
N ALA A 222 -13.32 -5.15 -7.62
CA ALA A 222 -12.85 -4.72 -8.93
C ALA A 222 -12.50 -5.92 -9.83
N GLY A 223 -11.96 -6.99 -9.26
CA GLY A 223 -11.70 -8.26 -9.95
C GLY A 223 -10.95 -8.09 -11.27
N THR A 224 -11.27 -8.94 -12.25
CA THR A 224 -10.71 -8.87 -13.62
C THR A 224 -11.09 -7.61 -14.37
N ALA A 225 -12.19 -6.94 -14.01
CA ALA A 225 -12.57 -5.67 -14.63
C ALA A 225 -11.66 -4.51 -14.18
N GLY A 226 -10.95 -4.67 -13.06
CA GLY A 226 -9.98 -3.71 -12.56
C GLY A 226 -8.55 -3.93 -13.08
N LEU A 227 -8.33 -4.97 -13.87
CA LEU A 227 -7.05 -5.28 -14.50
C LEU A 227 -6.99 -4.71 -15.91
#